data_9d85bfd35040357bac241459ac58e686
#
_entry.id   9d85bfd35040357bac241459ac58e686
#
_cell.length_a   1.000
_cell.length_b   1.000
_cell.length_c   1.000
_cell.angle_alpha   90.00
_cell.angle_beta   90.00
_cell.angle_gamma   90.00
#
_symmetry.space_group_name_H-M   'P 1'
#
loop_
_entity.id
_entity.type
_entity.pdbx_description
1 polymer ?
#
loop_
_entity_poly.entity_id
_entity_poly.type
_entity_poly.pdbx_seq_one_letter_code
_entity_poly.pdbx_strand_id
1 'polypeptide(L)'
;EKARIHAANNPYAVFRDLLSVEQIMASPHIYGPLTRFQCCPPTCGAAAAVICSEEFARKHGLNNAISIKAQAMTTDFESTLEEHSLRKLVGVDMAKAAAEQVYEEAGVGPGDLQVVELHDCFTANELLTYEALGLTDQGTAEKFIWDGDNTYGGQVVTNPSGGLLSKGHPLGATG
;
A
#
# COMPACT_ATOMS: atom_id res chain seq x y z
N GLU A 1 -0.59 14.47 1.19
CA GLU A 1 -1.84 15.07 0.70
C GLU A 1 -2.79 13.99 0.21
N LYS A 2 -2.42 13.14 -0.80
CA LYS A 2 -3.25 12.07 -1.37
C LYS A 2 -3.98 11.21 -0.32
N ALA A 3 -3.26 10.71 0.68
CA ALA A 3 -3.83 9.87 1.74
C ALA A 3 -4.98 10.56 2.49
N ARG A 4 -4.91 11.89 2.69
CA ARG A 4 -5.98 12.67 3.32
C ARG A 4 -7.18 12.84 2.40
N ILE A 5 -6.95 13.06 1.10
CA ILE A 5 -8.00 13.16 0.08
C ILE A 5 -8.76 11.83 0.00
N HIS A 6 -8.04 10.71 -0.04
CA HIS A 6 -8.66 9.38 -0.07
C HIS A 6 -9.41 9.06 1.23
N ALA A 7 -8.81 9.36 2.38
CA ALA A 7 -9.43 9.14 3.69
C ALA A 7 -10.73 9.94 3.90
N ALA A 8 -10.88 11.09 3.26
CA ALA A 8 -12.12 11.87 3.34
C ALA A 8 -13.35 11.06 2.83
N ASN A 9 -13.12 10.12 1.92
CA ASN A 9 -14.14 9.22 1.38
C ASN A 9 -14.40 7.99 2.28
N ASN A 10 -13.57 7.75 3.29
CA ASN A 10 -13.69 6.60 4.19
C ASN A 10 -14.22 7.04 5.57
N PRO A 11 -15.47 6.71 5.93
CA PRO A 11 -16.05 7.10 7.21
C PRO A 11 -15.34 6.49 8.43
N TYR A 12 -14.57 5.42 8.23
CA TYR A 12 -13.82 4.72 9.29
C TYR A 12 -12.37 5.19 9.42
N ALA A 13 -11.90 6.10 8.55
CA ALA A 13 -10.55 6.64 8.67
C ALA A 13 -10.40 7.53 9.90
N VAL A 14 -9.25 7.38 10.59
CA VAL A 14 -8.93 8.15 11.80
C VAL A 14 -8.76 9.63 11.48
N PHE A 15 -8.09 9.94 10.38
CA PHE A 15 -7.80 11.31 9.96
C PHE A 15 -8.44 11.59 8.60
N ARG A 16 -9.46 12.44 8.59
CA ARG A 16 -10.24 12.78 7.39
C ARG A 16 -10.11 14.24 6.98
N ASP A 17 -9.46 15.06 7.81
CA ASP A 17 -9.23 16.47 7.49
C ASP A 17 -8.23 16.60 6.36
N LEU A 18 -8.54 17.44 5.38
CA LEU A 18 -7.64 17.74 4.28
C LEU A 18 -6.44 18.53 4.81
N LEU A 19 -5.27 18.18 4.30
CA LEU A 19 -4.02 18.89 4.60
C LEU A 19 -3.28 19.17 3.29
N SER A 20 -2.79 20.41 3.14
CA SER A 20 -1.90 20.74 2.04
C SER A 20 -0.50 20.19 2.25
N VAL A 21 0.29 20.14 1.19
CA VAL A 21 1.71 19.74 1.26
C VAL A 21 2.48 20.64 2.23
N GLU A 22 2.22 21.95 2.20
CA GLU A 22 2.86 22.92 3.09
C GLU A 22 2.55 22.66 4.56
N GLN A 23 1.29 22.32 4.88
CA GLN A 23 0.89 21.96 6.25
C GLN A 23 1.55 20.66 6.71
N ILE A 24 1.67 19.68 5.83
CA ILE A 24 2.34 18.41 6.11
C ILE A 24 3.82 18.67 6.39
N MET A 25 4.50 19.43 5.52
CA MET A 25 5.92 19.74 5.67
C MET A 25 6.21 20.64 6.88
N ALA A 26 5.29 21.51 7.27
CA ALA A 26 5.41 22.36 8.45
C ALA A 26 5.12 21.64 9.78
N SER A 27 4.68 20.38 9.73
CA SER A 27 4.42 19.60 10.95
C SER A 27 5.72 19.27 11.69
N PRO A 28 5.67 18.92 13.00
CA PRO A 28 6.88 18.67 13.78
C PRO A 28 7.85 17.69 13.12
N HIS A 29 9.12 18.06 13.06
CA HIS A 29 10.19 17.22 12.53
C HIS A 29 10.37 15.95 13.36
N ILE A 30 10.56 14.81 12.67
CA ILE A 30 10.79 13.51 13.29
C ILE A 30 12.23 13.05 13.06
N TYR A 31 12.62 12.81 11.79
CA TYR A 31 13.96 12.37 11.46
C TYR A 31 14.27 12.60 9.97
N GLY A 32 15.49 13.08 9.65
CA GLY A 32 15.89 13.37 8.27
C GLY A 32 14.88 14.28 7.57
N PRO A 33 14.32 13.91 6.41
CA PRO A 33 13.30 14.70 5.73
C PRO A 33 11.88 14.48 6.27
N LEU A 34 11.68 13.54 7.21
CA LEU A 34 10.35 13.15 7.68
C LEU A 34 9.81 14.10 8.74
N THR A 35 8.60 14.56 8.53
CA THR A 35 7.78 15.28 9.49
C THR A 35 6.65 14.38 10.02
N ARG A 36 5.99 14.80 11.08
CA ARG A 36 4.97 14.01 11.78
C ARG A 36 3.87 13.49 10.87
N PHE A 37 3.38 14.30 9.93
CA PHE A 37 2.29 13.89 9.04
C PHE A 37 2.73 13.02 7.85
N GLN A 38 4.02 12.74 7.75
CA GLN A 38 4.58 11.73 6.85
C GLN A 38 4.75 10.36 7.49
N CYS A 39 4.37 10.22 8.77
CA CYS A 39 4.44 9.00 9.55
C CYS A 39 3.02 8.54 9.92
N CYS A 40 2.77 7.23 9.89
CA CYS A 40 1.48 6.69 10.29
C CYS A 40 1.24 6.83 11.81
N PRO A 41 -0.01 7.03 12.23
CA PRO A 41 -0.36 7.00 13.65
C PRO A 41 -0.48 5.56 14.15
N PRO A 42 0.06 5.24 15.34
CA PRO A 42 -0.31 4.01 16.03
C PRO A 42 -1.81 4.01 16.33
N THR A 43 -2.51 2.94 15.94
CA THR A 43 -3.95 2.80 16.18
C THR A 43 -4.29 1.39 16.65
N CYS A 44 -5.47 1.22 17.21
CA CYS A 44 -6.04 -0.09 17.53
C CYS A 44 -7.14 -0.43 16.54
N GLY A 45 -7.27 -1.71 16.22
CA GLY A 45 -8.30 -2.20 15.30
C GLY A 45 -8.29 -3.71 15.19
N ALA A 46 -9.35 -4.24 14.58
CA ALA A 46 -9.48 -5.64 14.24
C ALA A 46 -10.16 -5.77 12.88
N ALA A 47 -9.81 -6.81 12.15
CA ALA A 47 -10.45 -7.18 10.91
C ALA A 47 -10.76 -8.68 10.91
N ALA A 48 -11.81 -9.08 10.19
CA ALA A 48 -12.18 -10.47 10.02
C ALA A 48 -12.70 -10.70 8.59
N ALA A 49 -12.33 -11.82 8.01
CA ALA A 49 -12.83 -12.25 6.70
C ALA A 49 -13.39 -13.66 6.81
N VAL A 50 -14.46 -13.94 6.05
CA VAL A 50 -15.00 -15.28 5.88
C VAL A 50 -14.54 -15.80 4.52
N ILE A 51 -13.81 -16.90 4.52
CA ILE A 51 -13.27 -17.53 3.32
C ILE A 51 -14.02 -18.85 3.10
N CYS A 52 -14.38 -19.14 1.87
CA CYS A 52 -14.99 -20.40 1.46
C CYS A 52 -14.47 -20.85 0.10
N SER A 53 -14.70 -22.13 -0.23
CA SER A 53 -14.42 -22.63 -1.57
C SER A 53 -15.40 -22.05 -2.60
N GLU A 54 -14.97 -21.99 -3.86
CA GLU A 54 -15.82 -21.56 -4.97
C GLU A 54 -17.06 -22.47 -5.10
N GLU A 55 -16.91 -23.77 -4.86
CA GLU A 55 -18.03 -24.72 -4.87
C GLU A 55 -19.06 -24.39 -3.79
N PHE A 56 -18.59 -24.07 -2.56
CA PHE A 56 -19.48 -23.66 -1.48
C PHE A 56 -20.20 -22.35 -1.84
N ALA A 57 -19.47 -21.35 -2.34
CA ALA A 57 -20.05 -20.08 -2.76
C ALA A 57 -21.17 -20.29 -3.81
N ARG A 58 -20.91 -21.08 -4.83
CA ARG A 58 -21.87 -21.44 -5.89
C ARG A 58 -23.11 -22.16 -5.34
N LYS A 59 -22.88 -23.17 -4.49
CA LYS A 59 -23.96 -23.95 -3.86
C LYS A 59 -24.89 -23.10 -2.99
N HIS A 60 -24.35 -22.06 -2.35
CA HIS A 60 -25.12 -21.19 -1.46
C HIS A 60 -25.52 -19.84 -2.08
N GLY A 61 -25.34 -19.67 -3.40
CA GLY A 61 -25.77 -18.47 -4.12
C GLY A 61 -25.03 -17.20 -3.71
N LEU A 62 -23.76 -17.31 -3.29
CA LEU A 62 -22.93 -16.15 -2.88
C LEU A 62 -22.40 -15.43 -4.12
N ASN A 63 -23.27 -14.71 -4.82
CA ASN A 63 -22.95 -14.10 -6.11
C ASN A 63 -22.01 -12.89 -6.01
N ASN A 64 -21.82 -12.32 -4.82
CA ASN A 64 -20.93 -11.17 -4.58
C ASN A 64 -19.59 -11.56 -3.97
N ALA A 65 -19.24 -12.84 -4.00
CA ALA A 65 -17.96 -13.32 -3.50
C ALA A 65 -16.81 -12.82 -4.39
N ILE A 66 -15.73 -12.36 -3.74
CA ILE A 66 -14.49 -11.97 -4.42
C ILE A 66 -13.56 -13.18 -4.41
N SER A 67 -12.96 -13.51 -5.56
CA SER A 67 -12.02 -14.63 -5.63
C SER A 67 -10.60 -14.17 -5.34
N ILE A 68 -9.90 -14.91 -4.46
CA ILE A 68 -8.45 -14.76 -4.26
C ILE A 68 -7.79 -15.52 -5.42
N LYS A 69 -7.06 -14.82 -6.29
CA LYS A 69 -6.41 -15.40 -7.45
C LYS A 69 -5.03 -15.95 -7.15
N ALA A 70 -4.28 -15.27 -6.30
CA ALA A 70 -2.94 -15.66 -5.89
C ALA A 70 -2.63 -15.10 -4.50
N GLN A 71 -1.65 -15.72 -3.84
CA GLN A 71 -1.15 -15.25 -2.56
C GLN A 71 0.32 -15.66 -2.42
N ALA A 72 1.20 -14.74 -2.02
CA ALA A 72 2.58 -15.03 -1.74
C ALA A 72 3.01 -14.48 -0.39
N MET A 73 3.97 -15.16 0.22
CA MET A 73 4.65 -14.72 1.43
C MET A 73 6.15 -14.95 1.25
N THR A 74 6.93 -13.91 1.42
CA THR A 74 8.39 -13.94 1.32
C THR A 74 9.02 -13.56 2.65
N THR A 75 10.27 -13.96 2.84
CA THR A 75 11.10 -13.58 3.99
C THR A 75 12.33 -12.82 3.50
N ASP A 76 13.11 -12.29 4.41
CA ASP A 76 14.38 -11.63 4.10
C ASP A 76 15.33 -12.53 3.31
N PHE A 77 16.09 -11.92 2.44
CA PHE A 77 17.16 -12.56 1.69
C PHE A 77 18.51 -12.38 2.40
N GLU A 78 19.47 -13.25 2.12
CA GLU A 78 20.84 -13.12 2.62
C GLU A 78 21.43 -11.74 2.26
N SER A 79 21.21 -11.27 1.03
CA SER A 79 21.62 -9.95 0.56
C SER A 79 21.01 -8.77 1.31
N THR A 80 19.92 -8.97 2.05
CA THR A 80 19.26 -7.91 2.84
C THR A 80 20.21 -7.27 3.86
N LEU A 81 21.04 -8.11 4.51
CA LEU A 81 21.99 -7.67 5.53
C LEU A 81 23.40 -7.43 4.98
N GLU A 82 23.83 -8.21 3.98
CA GLU A 82 25.21 -8.18 3.47
C GLU A 82 25.53 -6.92 2.67
N GLU A 83 24.55 -6.39 1.92
CA GLU A 83 24.78 -5.25 1.02
C GLU A 83 24.67 -3.87 1.70
N HIS A 84 24.37 -3.82 3.01
CA HIS A 84 24.21 -2.57 3.78
C HIS A 84 23.29 -1.54 3.13
N SER A 85 22.29 -2.01 2.37
CA SER A 85 21.32 -1.14 1.68
C SER A 85 20.08 -0.92 2.54
N LEU A 86 19.79 0.34 2.87
CA LEU A 86 18.56 0.69 3.59
C LEU A 86 17.30 0.33 2.81
N ARG A 87 17.33 0.37 1.47
CA ARG A 87 16.20 -0.06 0.63
C ARG A 87 15.89 -1.53 0.82
N LYS A 88 16.92 -2.39 0.87
CA LYS A 88 16.76 -3.83 1.13
C LYS A 88 16.27 -4.09 2.54
N LEU A 89 16.84 -3.39 3.52
CA LEU A 89 16.45 -3.52 4.93
C LEU A 89 14.95 -3.20 5.17
N VAL A 90 14.38 -2.24 4.43
CA VAL A 90 12.94 -1.93 4.53
C VAL A 90 12.07 -2.80 3.63
N GLY A 91 12.61 -3.87 3.03
CA GLY A 91 11.86 -4.94 2.39
C GLY A 91 11.53 -4.73 0.92
N VAL A 92 12.22 -3.85 0.18
CA VAL A 92 11.94 -3.61 -1.25
C VAL A 92 12.08 -4.89 -2.08
N ASP A 93 13.20 -5.62 -1.92
CA ASP A 93 13.43 -6.85 -2.68
C ASP A 93 12.44 -7.96 -2.30
N MET A 94 12.10 -8.05 -1.01
CA MET A 94 11.11 -8.99 -0.50
C MET A 94 9.72 -8.71 -1.08
N ALA A 95 9.28 -7.44 -1.10
CA ALA A 95 8.01 -7.04 -1.68
C ALA A 95 7.97 -7.29 -3.19
N LYS A 96 9.07 -7.01 -3.89
CA LYS A 96 9.21 -7.29 -5.32
C LYS A 96 9.07 -8.79 -5.63
N ALA A 97 9.78 -9.64 -4.91
CA ALA A 97 9.71 -11.08 -5.10
C ALA A 97 8.31 -11.64 -4.82
N ALA A 98 7.62 -11.14 -3.79
CA ALA A 98 6.23 -11.51 -3.52
C ALA A 98 5.29 -11.07 -4.66
N ALA A 99 5.45 -9.86 -5.17
CA ALA A 99 4.67 -9.35 -6.29
C ALA A 99 4.86 -10.18 -7.56
N GLU A 100 6.11 -10.51 -7.91
CA GLU A 100 6.43 -11.35 -9.07
C GLU A 100 5.76 -12.72 -8.99
N GLN A 101 5.79 -13.38 -7.81
CA GLN A 101 5.10 -14.66 -7.60
C GLN A 101 3.58 -14.54 -7.76
N VAL A 102 2.98 -13.49 -7.20
CA VAL A 102 1.53 -13.26 -7.30
C VAL A 102 1.12 -12.97 -8.74
N TYR A 103 1.88 -12.17 -9.47
CA TYR A 103 1.60 -11.85 -10.87
C TYR A 103 1.67 -13.10 -11.76
N GLU A 104 2.69 -13.92 -11.57
CA GLU A 104 2.86 -15.18 -12.31
C GLU A 104 1.70 -16.15 -12.01
N GLU A 105 1.36 -16.37 -10.74
CA GLU A 105 0.31 -17.28 -10.32
C GLU A 105 -1.08 -16.80 -10.78
N ALA A 106 -1.35 -15.51 -10.67
CA ALA A 106 -2.64 -14.92 -11.08
C ALA A 106 -2.78 -14.74 -12.59
N GLY A 107 -1.68 -14.79 -13.35
CA GLY A 107 -1.67 -14.53 -14.78
C GLY A 107 -1.95 -13.08 -15.15
N VAL A 108 -1.51 -12.13 -14.33
CA VAL A 108 -1.68 -10.68 -14.52
C VAL A 108 -0.35 -9.98 -14.41
N GLY A 109 -0.30 -8.72 -14.83
CA GLY A 109 0.86 -7.84 -14.64
C GLY A 109 0.51 -6.57 -13.87
N PRO A 110 1.52 -5.74 -13.51
CA PRO A 110 1.29 -4.47 -12.82
C PRO A 110 0.31 -3.54 -13.57
N GLY A 111 0.33 -3.57 -14.90
CA GLY A 111 -0.57 -2.76 -15.75
C GLY A 111 -2.03 -3.17 -15.74
N ASP A 112 -2.35 -4.36 -15.20
CA ASP A 112 -3.73 -4.86 -15.09
C ASP A 112 -4.38 -4.45 -13.76
N LEU A 113 -3.59 -3.88 -12.83
CA LEU A 113 -4.06 -3.47 -11.53
C LEU A 113 -4.85 -2.16 -11.61
N GLN A 114 -6.03 -2.15 -11.04
CA GLN A 114 -6.89 -0.95 -10.96
C GLN A 114 -6.83 -0.30 -9.58
N VAL A 115 -6.66 -1.12 -8.54
CA VAL A 115 -6.62 -0.68 -7.14
C VAL A 115 -5.53 -1.45 -6.41
N VAL A 116 -4.75 -0.74 -5.59
CA VAL A 116 -3.74 -1.33 -4.71
C VAL A 116 -3.85 -0.72 -3.32
N GLU A 117 -4.05 -1.55 -2.31
CA GLU A 117 -3.82 -1.18 -0.91
C GLU A 117 -2.42 -1.66 -0.52
N LEU A 118 -1.52 -0.74 -0.28
CA LEU A 118 -0.11 -1.00 0.03
C LEU A 118 0.27 -0.44 1.41
N HIS A 119 1.43 -0.88 1.90
CA HIS A 119 1.94 -0.51 3.20
C HIS A 119 2.65 0.85 3.17
N ASP A 120 1.94 1.92 3.45
CA ASP A 120 2.41 3.31 3.49
C ASP A 120 2.63 3.82 4.92
N CYS A 121 3.34 3.05 5.76
CA CYS A 121 3.63 3.50 7.14
C CYS A 121 4.42 4.81 7.20
N PHE A 122 5.18 5.09 6.16
CA PHE A 122 5.84 6.38 5.89
C PHE A 122 5.68 6.73 4.42
N THR A 123 5.67 8.02 4.10
CA THR A 123 5.60 8.47 2.70
C THR A 123 6.72 7.90 1.83
N ALA A 124 7.93 7.75 2.40
CA ALA A 124 9.05 7.13 1.70
C ALA A 124 8.80 5.65 1.37
N ASN A 125 8.12 4.91 2.25
CA ASN A 125 7.81 3.51 2.01
C ASN A 125 6.80 3.35 0.87
N GLU A 126 5.81 4.23 0.77
CA GLU A 126 4.86 4.25 -0.34
C GLU A 126 5.59 4.40 -1.68
N LEU A 127 6.53 5.35 -1.77
CA LEU A 127 7.34 5.58 -2.97
C LEU A 127 8.14 4.34 -3.38
N LEU A 128 8.81 3.70 -2.41
CA LEU A 128 9.58 2.48 -2.66
C LEU A 128 8.69 1.31 -3.09
N THR A 129 7.48 1.23 -2.55
CA THR A 129 6.55 0.16 -2.86
C THR A 129 6.00 0.28 -4.29
N TYR A 130 5.82 1.48 -4.83
CA TYR A 130 5.44 1.66 -6.24
C TYR A 130 6.43 0.99 -7.19
N GLU A 131 7.72 1.18 -6.92
CA GLU A 131 8.79 0.54 -7.69
C GLU A 131 8.84 -0.97 -7.45
N ALA A 132 8.69 -1.42 -6.21
CA ALA A 132 8.73 -2.84 -5.86
C ALA A 132 7.58 -3.64 -6.50
N LEU A 133 6.39 -3.04 -6.60
CA LEU A 133 5.24 -3.64 -7.27
C LEU A 133 5.27 -3.50 -8.80
N GLY A 134 6.24 -2.79 -9.37
CA GLY A 134 6.34 -2.53 -10.80
C GLY A 134 5.27 -1.60 -11.34
N LEU A 135 4.63 -0.78 -10.49
CA LEU A 135 3.67 0.24 -10.93
C LEU A 135 4.37 1.36 -11.69
N THR A 136 5.66 1.53 -11.47
CA THR A 136 6.52 2.48 -12.16
C THR A 136 7.95 1.93 -12.22
N ASP A 137 8.75 2.40 -13.16
CA ASP A 137 10.16 2.02 -13.27
C ASP A 137 10.98 2.52 -12.07
N GLN A 138 12.06 1.83 -11.76
CA GLN A 138 12.97 2.21 -10.69
C GLN A 138 13.51 3.64 -10.90
N GLY A 139 13.37 4.49 -9.87
CA GLY A 139 13.81 5.88 -9.89
C GLY A 139 12.83 6.84 -10.57
N THR A 140 11.60 6.41 -10.87
CA THR A 140 10.57 7.23 -11.52
C THR A 140 9.31 7.42 -10.69
N ALA A 141 9.28 6.93 -9.45
CA ALA A 141 8.10 6.99 -8.58
C ALA A 141 7.63 8.44 -8.31
N GLU A 142 8.53 9.40 -8.28
CA GLU A 142 8.17 10.81 -8.14
C GLU A 142 7.36 11.34 -9.32
N LYS A 143 7.75 10.96 -10.56
CA LYS A 143 7.00 11.33 -11.76
C LYS A 143 5.59 10.73 -11.73
N PHE A 144 5.46 9.45 -11.37
CA PHE A 144 4.20 8.76 -11.21
C PHE A 144 3.26 9.48 -10.22
N ILE A 145 3.82 10.06 -9.15
CA ILE A 145 3.06 10.85 -8.18
C ILE A 145 2.64 12.21 -8.76
N TRP A 146 3.58 12.93 -9.41
CA TRP A 146 3.31 14.26 -9.97
C TRP A 146 2.32 14.24 -11.13
N ASP A 147 2.33 13.18 -11.93
CA ASP A 147 1.38 12.98 -13.03
C ASP A 147 -0.03 12.59 -12.51
N GLY A 148 -0.15 12.24 -11.22
CA GLY A 148 -1.40 11.82 -10.61
C GLY A 148 -1.78 10.37 -10.94
N ASP A 149 -0.84 9.57 -11.42
CA ASP A 149 -1.08 8.19 -11.84
C ASP A 149 -1.36 7.23 -10.68
N ASN A 150 -1.10 7.68 -9.45
CA ASN A 150 -1.30 6.92 -8.20
C ASN A 150 -2.64 7.21 -7.49
N THR A 151 -3.55 7.93 -8.11
CA THR A 151 -4.81 8.37 -7.48
C THR A 151 -6.00 8.22 -8.41
N TYR A 152 -7.17 8.69 -7.98
CA TYR A 152 -8.41 8.63 -8.77
C TYR A 152 -8.26 9.33 -10.12
N GLY A 153 -8.57 8.61 -11.19
CA GLY A 153 -8.45 9.09 -12.56
C GLY A 153 -7.06 8.88 -13.18
N GLY A 154 -6.07 8.42 -12.40
CA GLY A 154 -4.76 8.03 -12.89
C GLY A 154 -4.68 6.56 -13.31
N GLN A 155 -3.48 6.04 -13.43
CA GLN A 155 -3.22 4.67 -13.90
C GLN A 155 -3.73 3.61 -12.92
N VAL A 156 -3.50 3.79 -11.62
CA VAL A 156 -3.94 2.88 -10.55
C VAL A 156 -4.30 3.67 -9.29
N VAL A 157 -5.40 3.31 -8.65
CA VAL A 157 -5.77 3.96 -7.39
C VAL A 157 -5.03 3.27 -6.24
N THR A 158 -4.09 3.97 -5.63
CA THR A 158 -3.35 3.45 -4.48
C THR A 158 -3.94 3.94 -3.16
N ASN A 159 -4.13 3.03 -2.22
CA ASN A 159 -4.67 3.30 -0.89
C ASN A 159 -5.98 4.12 -0.89
N PRO A 160 -7.05 3.67 -1.60
CA PRO A 160 -8.33 4.38 -1.59
C PRO A 160 -8.96 4.47 -0.18
N SER A 161 -8.54 3.60 0.74
CA SER A 161 -8.96 3.66 2.16
C SER A 161 -8.40 4.87 2.92
N GLY A 162 -7.39 5.56 2.38
CA GLY A 162 -6.57 6.58 3.04
C GLY A 162 -5.24 6.03 3.54
N GLY A 163 -4.97 4.73 3.33
CA GLY A 163 -3.72 4.07 3.73
C GLY A 163 -3.45 4.12 5.23
N LEU A 164 -2.30 3.66 5.64
CA LEU A 164 -1.88 3.68 7.04
C LEU A 164 -1.71 5.11 7.56
N LEU A 165 -1.31 6.03 6.67
CA LEU A 165 -1.07 7.42 7.01
C LEU A 165 -2.33 8.16 7.47
N SER A 166 -3.50 7.78 6.99
CA SER A 166 -4.75 8.50 7.29
C SER A 166 -5.87 7.61 7.79
N LYS A 167 -6.07 6.40 7.25
CA LYS A 167 -7.01 5.42 7.80
C LYS A 167 -6.60 4.99 9.20
N GLY A 168 -5.31 4.81 9.43
CA GLY A 168 -4.71 4.32 10.66
C GLY A 168 -3.95 3.01 10.45
N HIS A 169 -3.10 2.66 11.43
CA HIS A 169 -2.22 1.49 11.34
C HIS A 169 -2.35 0.59 12.59
N PRO A 170 -3.45 -0.15 12.74
CA PRO A 170 -3.53 -1.22 13.72
C PRO A 170 -2.70 -2.41 13.24
N LEU A 171 -1.53 -2.62 13.87
CA LEU A 171 -0.60 -3.70 13.49
C LEU A 171 -1.32 -5.05 13.45
N GLY A 172 -1.07 -5.84 12.42
CA GLY A 172 -1.69 -7.15 12.22
C GLY A 172 -3.11 -7.13 11.65
N ALA A 173 -3.89 -6.05 11.82
CA ALA A 173 -5.23 -5.92 11.24
C ALA A 173 -5.24 -5.16 9.91
N THR A 174 -4.14 -4.50 9.56
CA THR A 174 -4.04 -3.62 8.38
C THR A 174 -3.88 -4.40 7.07
N GLY A 175 -3.36 -5.61 7.12
CA GLY A 175 -3.07 -6.47 5.97
C GLY A 175 -4.29 -7.00 5.25
#